data_f9ebcb31a0b523df3df0c74e828cc8ae
#
_entry.id   f9ebcb31a0b523df3df0c74e828cc8ae
#
_cell.length_a   1.000
_cell.length_b   1.000
_cell.length_c   1.000
_cell.angle_alpha   90.00
_cell.angle_beta   90.00
_cell.angle_gamma   90.00
#
_symmetry.space_group_name_H-M   'P 1'
#
loop_
_entity.id
_entity.type
_entity.pdbx_description
1 polymer ?
#
loop_
_entity_poly.entity_id
_entity_poly.type
_entity_poly.pdbx_seq_one_letter_code
_entity_poly.pdbx_strand_id
1 'polypeptide(L)'
;MEQILQKRQDENESQYIWRIGQAKDSGLIDDTWTELSPILNKELDIDETEWRGESAWRKKYRVMQQAYDDVFSKQQFSEAHYDELDVKKRELEKAKIKLQTEKLEYNRWLREEARDELICEKICEAIKMLPEFEVPQRIIPTHSDREGTLLLADAHYGTEFKIVGLFGEVLNEYSPEIFEARMWNLLDQTVEICNKEGFTSLNVYDLGDEIDGLLRVSQLWKLRYGVIESAVRYGRFISIWLNELSKHVYVKYQMVKDSNHCQLRLLGQPKNTFKDENVSSIISDKIMDKLENNPNFEFIQNPTGLVFDDNIVGYSVLGAHGECKNLEQAIKELSKTYRTQIDFMVGGHKHHQNSTNVGIESDVIGAPSIIGIDDYSLSLNKTSDPGATLFVLENGAGKVMEYNIKLK
;
A
#
# COMPACT_ATOMS: atom_id res chain seq x y z
N MET A 1 -10.46 16.74 -38.30
CA MET A 1 -10.76 15.67 -39.26
C MET A 1 -11.68 16.16 -40.40
N GLU A 2 -12.81 16.81 -40.14
CA GLU A 2 -13.73 17.29 -41.19
C GLU A 2 -13.08 18.20 -42.25
N GLN A 3 -12.18 19.11 -41.88
CA GLN A 3 -11.50 20.00 -42.85
C GLN A 3 -10.58 19.30 -43.85
N ILE A 4 -10.06 18.11 -43.54
CA ILE A 4 -9.18 17.34 -44.44
C ILE A 4 -10.02 16.64 -45.53
N LEU A 5 -11.22 16.22 -45.20
CA LEU A 5 -12.10 15.46 -46.07
C LEU A 5 -12.88 16.36 -47.08
N GLN A 6 -13.00 17.66 -46.82
CA GLN A 6 -13.67 18.59 -47.71
C GLN A 6 -12.86 18.84 -49.00
N LYS A 7 -13.55 18.86 -50.13
CA LYS A 7 -12.96 19.22 -51.41
C LYS A 7 -12.67 20.73 -51.47
N ARG A 8 -11.46 21.12 -51.91
CA ARG A 8 -11.06 22.51 -52.04
C ARG A 8 -11.65 23.09 -53.34
N GLN A 9 -11.89 24.42 -53.35
CA GLN A 9 -12.53 25.09 -54.51
C GLN A 9 -11.77 24.98 -55.82
N ASP A 10 -10.45 24.87 -55.75
CA ASP A 10 -9.54 24.78 -56.88
C ASP A 10 -9.11 23.36 -57.25
N GLU A 11 -9.64 22.34 -56.52
CA GLU A 11 -9.32 20.93 -56.76
C GLU A 11 -10.26 20.32 -57.81
N ASN A 12 -9.69 19.67 -58.84
CA ASN A 12 -10.45 18.74 -59.64
C ASN A 12 -10.59 17.37 -59.00
N GLU A 13 -11.43 16.49 -59.55
CA GLU A 13 -11.70 15.16 -58.99
C GLU A 13 -10.41 14.35 -58.74
N SER A 14 -9.46 14.38 -59.68
CA SER A 14 -8.22 13.60 -59.56
C SER A 14 -7.30 14.14 -58.47
N GLN A 15 -7.19 15.46 -58.33
CA GLN A 15 -6.39 16.11 -57.29
C GLN A 15 -6.99 15.84 -55.91
N TYR A 16 -8.32 15.88 -55.79
CA TYR A 16 -9.01 15.57 -54.55
C TYR A 16 -8.77 14.12 -54.09
N ILE A 17 -8.98 13.16 -55.00
CA ILE A 17 -8.77 11.73 -54.70
C ILE A 17 -7.31 11.44 -54.37
N TRP A 18 -6.37 12.09 -55.09
CA TRP A 18 -4.95 11.97 -54.83
C TRP A 18 -4.61 12.44 -53.40
N ARG A 19 -5.08 13.61 -53.02
CA ARG A 19 -4.85 14.17 -51.67
C ARG A 19 -5.42 13.30 -50.55
N ILE A 20 -6.66 12.80 -50.72
CA ILE A 20 -7.29 11.92 -49.75
C ILE A 20 -6.53 10.60 -49.63
N GLY A 21 -6.13 10.01 -50.77
CA GLY A 21 -5.35 8.77 -50.78
C GLY A 21 -3.97 8.94 -50.13
N GLN A 22 -3.27 10.06 -50.39
CA GLN A 22 -1.99 10.37 -49.72
C GLN A 22 -2.16 10.61 -48.24
N ALA A 23 -3.23 11.28 -47.79
CA ALA A 23 -3.53 11.49 -46.37
C ALA A 23 -3.82 10.15 -45.64
N LYS A 24 -4.47 9.22 -46.35
CA LYS A 24 -4.70 7.87 -45.83
C LYS A 24 -3.40 7.07 -45.74
N ASP A 25 -2.58 7.05 -46.77
CA ASP A 25 -1.32 6.31 -46.80
C ASP A 25 -0.31 6.86 -45.77
N SER A 26 -0.37 8.15 -45.48
CA SER A 26 0.43 8.80 -44.44
C SER A 26 -0.12 8.64 -43.01
N GLY A 27 -1.29 8.00 -42.83
CA GLY A 27 -1.93 7.82 -41.54
C GLY A 27 -2.54 9.11 -40.97
N LEU A 28 -2.82 10.11 -41.78
CA LEU A 28 -3.56 11.31 -41.37
C LEU A 28 -5.07 11.06 -41.35
N ILE A 29 -5.54 10.04 -42.06
CA ILE A 29 -6.93 9.58 -42.14
C ILE A 29 -6.93 8.09 -41.82
N ASP A 30 -7.64 7.69 -40.75
CA ASP A 30 -7.79 6.30 -40.34
C ASP A 30 -8.97 5.58 -41.01
N ASP A 31 -9.88 6.35 -41.63
CA ASP A 31 -11.07 5.80 -42.30
C ASP A 31 -10.71 4.81 -43.40
N THR A 32 -11.49 3.74 -43.53
CA THR A 32 -11.36 2.77 -44.59
C THR A 32 -11.90 3.36 -45.92
N TRP A 33 -11.51 2.78 -47.06
CA TRP A 33 -12.07 3.20 -48.36
C TRP A 33 -13.59 3.03 -48.44
N THR A 34 -14.15 2.12 -47.64
CA THR A 34 -15.60 1.90 -47.51
C THR A 34 -16.26 3.11 -46.83
N GLU A 35 -15.66 3.63 -45.79
CA GLU A 35 -16.16 4.79 -45.06
C GLU A 35 -15.94 6.08 -45.81
N LEU A 36 -14.84 6.20 -46.57
CA LEU A 36 -14.54 7.35 -47.41
C LEU A 36 -15.45 7.43 -48.65
N SER A 37 -15.90 6.31 -49.19
CA SER A 37 -16.70 6.27 -50.45
C SER A 37 -17.92 7.18 -50.41
N PRO A 38 -18.82 7.17 -49.43
CA PRO A 38 -19.96 8.08 -49.39
C PRO A 38 -19.55 9.56 -49.28
N ILE A 39 -18.46 9.84 -48.56
CA ILE A 39 -17.94 11.19 -48.40
C ILE A 39 -17.41 11.71 -49.73
N LEU A 40 -16.61 10.91 -50.44
CA LEU A 40 -16.07 11.27 -51.76
C LEU A 40 -17.16 11.52 -52.81
N ASN A 41 -18.21 10.69 -52.83
CA ASN A 41 -19.33 10.89 -53.74
C ASN A 41 -20.07 12.19 -53.42
N LYS A 42 -20.30 12.51 -52.15
CA LYS A 42 -20.97 13.72 -51.71
C LYS A 42 -20.18 14.98 -52.02
N GLU A 43 -18.88 14.98 -51.70
CA GLU A 43 -17.99 16.13 -51.95
C GLU A 43 -17.74 16.40 -53.45
N LEU A 44 -17.94 15.40 -54.28
CA LEU A 44 -17.84 15.50 -55.75
C LEU A 44 -19.19 15.76 -56.43
N ASP A 45 -20.26 15.94 -55.64
CA ASP A 45 -21.62 16.22 -56.11
C ASP A 45 -22.14 15.17 -57.13
N ILE A 46 -21.84 13.88 -56.88
CA ILE A 46 -22.28 12.76 -57.72
C ILE A 46 -23.70 12.38 -57.31
N ASP A 47 -24.60 12.24 -58.30
CA ASP A 47 -25.97 11.79 -58.05
C ASP A 47 -25.99 10.44 -57.36
N GLU A 48 -26.92 10.24 -56.39
CA GLU A 48 -26.98 9.02 -55.57
C GLU A 48 -27.14 7.74 -56.40
N THR A 49 -27.73 7.85 -57.59
CA THR A 49 -27.92 6.72 -58.53
C THR A 49 -26.62 6.34 -59.25
N GLU A 50 -25.62 7.23 -59.27
CA GLU A 50 -24.31 7.05 -59.88
C GLU A 50 -23.17 6.91 -58.85
N TRP A 51 -23.49 6.76 -57.57
CA TRP A 51 -22.46 6.63 -56.55
C TRP A 51 -21.48 5.51 -56.81
N ARG A 52 -20.22 5.85 -56.70
CA ARG A 52 -19.12 4.91 -56.92
C ARG A 52 -18.74 4.25 -55.60
N GLY A 53 -18.60 2.93 -55.62
CA GLY A 53 -18.23 2.13 -54.45
C GLY A 53 -16.73 2.20 -54.14
N GLU A 54 -16.37 1.68 -52.99
CA GLU A 54 -15.00 1.58 -52.45
C GLU A 54 -13.96 1.14 -53.52
N SER A 55 -14.27 0.10 -54.26
CA SER A 55 -13.35 -0.50 -55.22
C SER A 55 -13.05 0.45 -56.40
N ALA A 56 -13.98 1.34 -56.81
CA ALA A 56 -13.79 2.30 -57.87
C ALA A 56 -12.81 3.41 -57.42
N TRP A 57 -13.02 3.95 -56.22
CA TRP A 57 -12.15 5.00 -55.67
C TRP A 57 -10.76 4.48 -55.37
N ARG A 58 -10.63 3.33 -54.78
CA ARG A 58 -9.35 2.66 -54.51
C ARG A 58 -8.57 2.36 -55.80
N LYS A 59 -9.24 1.86 -56.84
CA LYS A 59 -8.61 1.62 -58.13
C LYS A 59 -8.13 2.91 -58.77
N LYS A 60 -8.93 3.96 -58.73
CA LYS A 60 -8.57 5.26 -59.31
C LYS A 60 -7.32 5.83 -58.63
N TYR A 61 -7.29 5.81 -57.32
CA TYR A 61 -6.11 6.25 -56.57
C TYR A 61 -4.86 5.40 -56.88
N ARG A 62 -4.98 4.06 -56.92
CA ARG A 62 -3.85 3.19 -57.28
C ARG A 62 -3.28 3.45 -58.67
N VAL A 63 -4.14 3.68 -59.65
CA VAL A 63 -3.67 4.02 -61.02
C VAL A 63 -2.88 5.33 -61.00
N MET A 64 -3.34 6.30 -60.25
CA MET A 64 -2.63 7.58 -60.13
C MET A 64 -1.32 7.43 -59.35
N GLN A 65 -1.29 6.63 -58.32
CA GLN A 65 -0.10 6.30 -57.55
C GLN A 65 0.95 5.61 -58.44
N GLN A 66 0.52 4.61 -59.20
CA GLN A 66 1.40 3.91 -60.13
C GLN A 66 1.95 4.82 -61.24
N ALA A 67 1.11 5.70 -61.81
CA ALA A 67 1.56 6.69 -62.78
C ALA A 67 2.56 7.70 -62.16
N TYR A 68 2.34 8.11 -60.92
CA TYR A 68 3.24 8.99 -60.20
C TYR A 68 4.60 8.31 -59.97
N ASP A 69 4.59 7.07 -59.46
CA ASP A 69 5.79 6.26 -59.22
C ASP A 69 6.57 6.01 -60.54
N ASP A 70 5.88 5.71 -61.63
CA ASP A 70 6.48 5.54 -62.97
C ASP A 70 7.13 6.81 -63.51
N VAL A 71 6.57 7.97 -63.22
CA VAL A 71 7.15 9.28 -63.62
C VAL A 71 8.36 9.62 -62.76
N PHE A 72 8.25 9.42 -61.43
CA PHE A 72 9.36 9.70 -60.50
C PHE A 72 10.50 8.70 -60.61
N SER A 73 10.23 7.42 -60.90
CA SER A 73 11.28 6.41 -61.12
C SER A 73 12.16 6.72 -62.35
N LYS A 74 11.65 7.51 -63.29
CA LYS A 74 12.41 7.97 -64.46
C LYS A 74 13.23 9.24 -64.26
N GLN A 75 13.01 9.97 -63.16
CA GLN A 75 13.90 11.05 -62.76
C GLN A 75 15.10 10.46 -62.02
N GLN A 76 16.28 10.46 -62.69
CA GLN A 76 17.54 10.10 -62.02
C GLN A 76 17.87 11.14 -60.95
N PHE A 77 17.40 10.90 -59.74
CA PHE A 77 17.97 11.58 -58.57
C PHE A 77 19.38 11.01 -58.35
N SER A 78 20.38 11.87 -58.11
CA SER A 78 21.73 11.40 -57.79
C SER A 78 21.73 10.59 -56.50
N GLU A 79 22.59 9.57 -56.38
CA GLU A 79 22.72 8.75 -55.16
C GLU A 79 22.84 9.60 -53.87
N ALA A 80 23.52 10.75 -53.95
CA ALA A 80 23.63 11.69 -52.84
C ALA A 80 22.29 12.25 -52.32
N HIS A 81 21.26 12.36 -53.18
CA HIS A 81 19.91 12.80 -52.77
C HIS A 81 19.12 11.70 -52.07
N TYR A 82 19.34 10.44 -52.43
CA TYR A 82 18.72 9.30 -51.77
C TYR A 82 19.30 9.12 -50.38
N ASP A 83 20.62 9.25 -50.23
CA ASP A 83 21.29 9.17 -48.92
C ASP A 83 20.82 10.29 -47.97
N GLU A 84 20.65 11.51 -48.45
CA GLU A 84 20.13 12.63 -47.63
C GLU A 84 18.67 12.43 -47.22
N LEU A 85 17.83 11.89 -48.10
CA LEU A 85 16.44 11.55 -47.82
C LEU A 85 16.33 10.41 -46.79
N ASP A 86 17.17 9.39 -46.88
CA ASP A 86 17.20 8.28 -45.92
C ASP A 86 17.70 8.72 -44.54
N VAL A 87 18.67 9.63 -44.48
CA VAL A 87 19.10 10.23 -43.21
C VAL A 87 17.96 11.02 -42.58
N LYS A 88 17.29 11.90 -43.32
CA LYS A 88 16.14 12.69 -42.83
C LYS A 88 14.97 11.82 -42.41
N LYS A 89 14.71 10.71 -43.11
CA LYS A 89 13.67 9.74 -42.76
C LYS A 89 13.99 9.06 -41.41
N ARG A 90 15.23 8.63 -41.21
CA ARG A 90 15.69 8.04 -39.95
C ARG A 90 15.62 9.03 -38.77
N GLU A 91 15.95 10.31 -39.01
CA GLU A 91 15.82 11.36 -38.01
C GLU A 91 14.36 11.62 -37.61
N LEU A 92 13.46 11.67 -38.59
CA LEU A 92 12.01 11.78 -38.39
C LEU A 92 11.44 10.58 -37.61
N GLU A 93 11.84 9.37 -37.96
CA GLU A 93 11.43 8.16 -37.22
C GLU A 93 11.92 8.19 -35.78
N LYS A 94 13.18 8.59 -35.54
CA LYS A 94 13.72 8.76 -34.18
C LYS A 94 12.95 9.82 -33.39
N ALA A 95 12.65 10.97 -34.00
CA ALA A 95 11.88 12.04 -33.40
C ALA A 95 10.45 11.58 -33.05
N LYS A 96 9.81 10.82 -33.95
CA LYS A 96 8.47 10.24 -33.72
C LYS A 96 8.46 9.25 -32.55
N ILE A 97 9.44 8.35 -32.50
CA ILE A 97 9.60 7.38 -31.39
C ILE A 97 9.83 8.11 -30.08
N LYS A 98 10.71 9.14 -30.07
CA LYS A 98 10.97 9.95 -28.88
C LYS A 98 9.71 10.62 -28.37
N LEU A 99 8.93 11.26 -29.24
CA LEU A 99 7.67 11.91 -28.89
C LEU A 99 6.62 10.92 -28.34
N GLN A 100 6.55 9.71 -28.93
CA GLN A 100 5.66 8.66 -28.44
C GLN A 100 6.08 8.17 -27.04
N THR A 101 7.38 8.01 -26.81
CA THR A 101 7.90 7.61 -25.49
C THR A 101 7.61 8.68 -24.43
N GLU A 102 7.91 9.94 -24.74
CA GLU A 102 7.60 11.07 -23.84
C GLU A 102 6.10 11.17 -23.53
N LYS A 103 5.23 10.94 -24.51
CA LYS A 103 3.77 10.92 -24.31
C LYS A 103 3.32 9.76 -23.43
N LEU A 104 3.94 8.59 -23.59
CA LEU A 104 3.64 7.42 -22.74
C LEU A 104 4.10 7.64 -21.30
N GLU A 105 5.29 8.21 -21.10
CA GLU A 105 5.81 8.56 -19.78
C GLU A 105 4.95 9.63 -19.09
N TYR A 106 4.56 10.68 -19.82
CA TYR A 106 3.67 11.72 -19.33
C TYR A 106 2.29 11.17 -18.91
N ASN A 107 1.70 10.30 -19.74
CA ASN A 107 0.43 9.66 -19.40
C ASN A 107 0.54 8.70 -18.22
N ARG A 108 1.70 8.07 -18.03
CA ARG A 108 1.97 7.23 -16.87
C ARG A 108 2.04 8.09 -15.61
N TRP A 109 2.80 9.18 -15.65
CA TRP A 109 2.91 10.13 -14.56
C TRP A 109 1.54 10.73 -14.17
N LEU A 110 0.73 11.17 -15.14
CA LEU A 110 -0.64 11.67 -14.89
C LEU A 110 -1.55 10.62 -14.22
N ARG A 111 -1.40 9.34 -14.59
CA ARG A 111 -2.18 8.27 -13.96
C ARG A 111 -1.74 7.99 -12.54
N GLU A 112 -0.45 8.11 -12.26
CA GLU A 112 0.09 7.98 -10.91
C GLU A 112 -0.41 9.13 -10.03
N GLU A 113 -0.33 10.37 -10.49
CA GLU A 113 -0.82 11.56 -9.77
C GLU A 113 -2.35 11.51 -9.51
N ALA A 114 -3.14 11.18 -10.54
CA ALA A 114 -4.59 11.02 -10.37
C ALA A 114 -4.98 9.88 -9.43
N ARG A 115 -4.13 8.84 -9.34
CA ARG A 115 -4.33 7.73 -8.41
C ARG A 115 -4.06 8.16 -6.97
N ASP A 116 -3.03 8.96 -6.76
CA ASP A 116 -2.67 9.50 -5.45
C ASP A 116 -3.74 10.48 -4.94
N GLU A 117 -4.26 11.37 -5.81
CA GLU A 117 -5.40 12.24 -5.49
C GLU A 117 -6.64 11.44 -5.10
N LEU A 118 -7.00 10.39 -5.86
CA LEU A 118 -8.14 9.54 -5.56
C LEU A 118 -7.98 8.77 -4.24
N ILE A 119 -6.75 8.36 -3.91
CA ILE A 119 -6.41 7.74 -2.63
C ILE A 119 -6.64 8.73 -1.49
N CYS A 120 -6.12 9.96 -1.61
CA CYS A 120 -6.30 11.02 -0.62
C CYS A 120 -7.78 11.37 -0.42
N GLU A 121 -8.56 11.49 -1.51
CA GLU A 121 -10.01 11.74 -1.43
C GLU A 121 -10.74 10.63 -0.67
N LYS A 122 -10.47 9.37 -0.98
CA LYS A 122 -11.08 8.23 -0.27
C LYS A 122 -10.70 8.16 1.20
N ILE A 123 -9.46 8.51 1.53
CA ILE A 123 -9.01 8.60 2.93
C ILE A 123 -9.78 9.72 3.64
N CYS A 124 -9.87 10.91 3.03
CA CYS A 124 -10.61 12.04 3.59
C CYS A 124 -12.11 11.73 3.78
N GLU A 125 -12.75 11.05 2.81
CA GLU A 125 -14.15 10.63 2.96
C GLU A 125 -14.33 9.61 4.09
N ALA A 126 -13.41 8.63 4.19
CA ALA A 126 -13.45 7.65 5.27
C ALA A 126 -13.26 8.30 6.66
N ILE A 127 -12.43 9.33 6.77
CA ILE A 127 -12.25 10.11 8.00
C ILE A 127 -13.55 10.84 8.38
N LYS A 128 -14.22 11.49 7.42
CA LYS A 128 -15.47 12.22 7.65
C LYS A 128 -16.66 11.34 8.08
N MET A 129 -16.64 10.06 7.69
CA MET A 129 -17.72 9.10 8.00
C MET A 129 -17.59 8.43 9.37
N LEU A 130 -16.58 8.79 10.18
CA LEU A 130 -16.41 8.17 11.48
C LEU A 130 -17.39 8.74 12.49
N PRO A 131 -18.06 7.89 13.31
CA PRO A 131 -18.85 8.35 14.41
C PRO A 131 -17.97 9.11 15.41
N GLU A 132 -18.53 10.14 16.03
CA GLU A 132 -17.90 10.79 17.18
C GLU A 132 -17.84 9.79 18.33
N PHE A 133 -16.71 9.75 19.03
CA PHE A 133 -16.57 8.89 20.20
C PHE A 133 -17.20 9.58 21.43
N GLU A 134 -17.85 8.78 22.26
CA GLU A 134 -18.23 9.25 23.60
C GLU A 134 -16.96 9.52 24.38
N VAL A 135 -16.83 10.73 24.91
CA VAL A 135 -15.71 11.10 25.78
C VAL A 135 -15.87 10.37 27.10
N PRO A 136 -14.91 9.49 27.47
CA PRO A 136 -15.03 8.70 28.70
C PRO A 136 -14.90 9.60 29.95
N GLN A 137 -15.43 9.09 31.07
CA GLN A 137 -15.20 9.76 32.36
C GLN A 137 -13.70 9.73 32.68
N ARG A 138 -13.16 10.88 33.11
CA ARG A 138 -11.73 11.04 33.39
C ARG A 138 -11.25 10.12 34.50
N ILE A 139 -10.25 9.32 34.20
CA ILE A 139 -9.48 8.50 35.15
C ILE A 139 -8.23 9.29 35.54
N ILE A 140 -7.94 9.38 36.82
CA ILE A 140 -6.69 9.98 37.31
C ILE A 140 -5.75 8.83 37.67
N PRO A 141 -4.64 8.64 36.89
CA PRO A 141 -3.66 7.59 37.23
C PRO A 141 -3.09 7.83 38.63
N THR A 142 -3.04 6.77 39.45
CA THR A 142 -2.41 6.80 40.76
C THR A 142 -1.01 6.23 40.63
N HIS A 143 -0.07 6.78 41.39
CA HIS A 143 1.27 6.22 41.47
C HIS A 143 1.20 4.79 42.04
N SER A 144 1.84 3.86 41.37
CA SER A 144 1.94 2.46 41.78
C SER A 144 3.39 2.02 41.64
N ASP A 145 3.84 1.14 42.52
CA ASP A 145 5.14 0.47 42.38
C ASP A 145 5.12 -0.62 41.29
N ARG A 146 3.94 -0.88 40.68
CA ARG A 146 3.73 -1.86 39.62
C ARG A 146 3.02 -1.22 38.44
N GLU A 147 3.53 -1.44 37.23
CA GLU A 147 2.88 -1.05 35.98
C GLU A 147 2.78 -2.21 34.99
N GLY A 148 1.66 -2.28 34.30
CA GLY A 148 1.41 -3.24 33.21
C GLY A 148 1.76 -2.70 31.86
N THR A 149 2.25 -3.56 30.98
CA THR A 149 2.50 -3.27 29.56
C THR A 149 1.89 -4.37 28.70
N LEU A 150 0.93 -3.99 27.84
CA LEU A 150 0.32 -4.87 26.86
C LEU A 150 1.05 -4.76 25.52
N LEU A 151 1.42 -5.89 24.95
CA LEU A 151 2.08 -6.00 23.64
C LEU A 151 1.07 -6.48 22.59
N LEU A 152 0.87 -5.68 21.57
CA LEU A 152 0.15 -6.02 20.35
C LEU A 152 1.18 -6.24 19.24
N ALA A 153 1.06 -7.30 18.45
CA ALA A 153 1.99 -7.58 17.37
C ALA A 153 1.31 -8.35 16.22
N ASP A 154 1.77 -8.09 15.02
CA ASP A 154 1.49 -8.93 13.85
C ASP A 154 -0.02 -9.17 13.65
N ALA A 155 -0.78 -8.06 13.55
CA ALA A 155 -2.21 -8.09 13.31
C ALA A 155 -2.54 -8.52 11.89
N HIS A 156 -1.73 -8.10 10.90
CA HIS A 156 -1.90 -8.40 9.48
C HIS A 156 -3.35 -8.22 8.99
N TYR A 157 -3.99 -7.13 9.42
CA TYR A 157 -5.37 -6.84 9.05
C TYR A 157 -5.55 -6.72 7.55
N GLY A 158 -6.65 -7.25 7.03
CA GLY A 158 -6.99 -7.21 5.61
C GLY A 158 -6.67 -8.50 4.86
N THR A 159 -5.98 -9.47 5.47
CA THR A 159 -5.78 -10.80 4.89
C THR A 159 -6.86 -11.79 5.32
N GLU A 160 -7.07 -12.82 4.49
CA GLU A 160 -8.01 -13.92 4.74
C GLU A 160 -7.37 -15.25 4.35
N PHE A 161 -7.36 -16.22 5.27
CA PHE A 161 -6.82 -17.55 5.01
C PHE A 161 -7.34 -18.59 6.00
N LYS A 162 -7.10 -19.87 5.66
CA LYS A 162 -7.39 -21.01 6.49
C LYS A 162 -6.23 -21.99 6.45
N ILE A 163 -5.72 -22.36 7.62
CA ILE A 163 -4.66 -23.35 7.79
C ILE A 163 -5.26 -24.67 8.24
N VAL A 164 -4.97 -25.73 7.51
CA VAL A 164 -5.50 -27.06 7.75
C VAL A 164 -4.39 -27.97 8.26
N GLY A 165 -4.67 -28.77 9.27
CA GLY A 165 -3.76 -29.74 9.86
C GLY A 165 -3.71 -31.06 9.09
N LEU A 166 -2.89 -31.97 9.60
CA LEU A 166 -2.59 -33.27 8.94
C LEU A 166 -3.81 -34.18 8.80
N PHE A 167 -4.83 -34.00 9.64
CA PHE A 167 -6.06 -34.82 9.62
C PHE A 167 -7.28 -34.05 9.09
N GLY A 168 -7.05 -32.89 8.45
CA GLY A 168 -8.10 -32.04 7.89
C GLY A 168 -8.78 -31.11 8.88
N GLU A 169 -8.33 -31.09 10.16
CA GLU A 169 -8.79 -30.11 11.16
C GLU A 169 -8.32 -28.69 10.82
N VAL A 170 -9.08 -27.70 11.25
CA VAL A 170 -8.71 -26.29 11.11
C VAL A 170 -7.78 -25.92 12.25
N LEU A 171 -6.52 -25.64 11.94
CA LEU A 171 -5.53 -25.17 12.91
C LEU A 171 -5.69 -23.68 13.20
N ASN A 172 -5.94 -22.88 12.16
CA ASN A 172 -6.22 -21.46 12.28
C ASN A 172 -7.08 -21.01 11.11
N GLU A 173 -7.99 -20.11 11.38
CA GLU A 173 -8.76 -19.36 10.40
C GLU A 173 -8.64 -17.89 10.72
N TYR A 174 -8.47 -17.04 9.70
CA TYR A 174 -8.27 -15.63 9.89
C TYR A 174 -8.98 -14.82 8.81
N SER A 175 -9.61 -13.75 9.23
CA SER A 175 -10.25 -12.72 8.41
C SER A 175 -10.34 -11.42 9.24
N PRO A 176 -10.68 -10.28 8.61
CA PRO A 176 -10.91 -9.04 9.36
C PRO A 176 -11.94 -9.20 10.50
N GLU A 177 -13.01 -9.95 10.30
CA GLU A 177 -14.03 -10.19 11.33
C GLU A 177 -13.50 -11.03 12.50
N ILE A 178 -12.67 -12.04 12.20
CA ILE A 178 -12.00 -12.86 13.23
C ILE A 178 -11.00 -12.01 14.02
N PHE A 179 -10.25 -11.13 13.32
CA PHE A 179 -9.37 -10.17 13.99
C PHE A 179 -10.16 -9.30 14.97
N GLU A 180 -11.26 -8.70 14.53
CA GLU A 180 -12.09 -7.84 15.38
C GLU A 180 -12.63 -8.60 16.58
N ALA A 181 -13.12 -9.83 16.39
CA ALA A 181 -13.56 -10.69 17.49
C ALA A 181 -12.44 -11.01 18.49
N ARG A 182 -11.23 -11.33 17.99
CA ARG A 182 -10.04 -11.54 18.84
C ARG A 182 -9.69 -10.31 19.66
N MET A 183 -9.74 -9.13 19.03
CA MET A 183 -9.42 -7.88 19.73
C MET A 183 -10.44 -7.52 20.81
N TRP A 184 -11.74 -7.77 20.58
CA TRP A 184 -12.75 -7.60 21.64
C TRP A 184 -12.53 -8.56 22.79
N ASN A 185 -12.21 -9.81 22.52
CA ASN A 185 -11.83 -10.79 23.55
C ASN A 185 -10.56 -10.34 24.30
N LEU A 186 -9.57 -9.77 23.60
CA LEU A 186 -8.36 -9.21 24.21
C LEU A 186 -8.70 -8.05 25.15
N LEU A 187 -9.63 -7.18 24.78
CA LEU A 187 -10.07 -6.06 25.60
C LEU A 187 -10.65 -6.58 26.93
N ASP A 188 -11.58 -7.53 26.87
CA ASP A 188 -12.23 -8.10 28.05
C ASP A 188 -11.19 -8.71 29.01
N GLN A 189 -10.27 -9.53 28.50
CA GLN A 189 -9.21 -10.14 29.29
C GLN A 189 -8.23 -9.10 29.86
N THR A 190 -7.90 -8.06 29.07
CA THR A 190 -7.02 -6.96 29.52
C THR A 190 -7.65 -6.18 30.66
N VAL A 191 -8.94 -5.85 30.55
CA VAL A 191 -9.69 -5.17 31.62
C VAL A 191 -9.76 -6.03 32.89
N GLU A 192 -9.98 -7.34 32.76
CA GLU A 192 -9.98 -8.28 33.88
C GLU A 192 -8.60 -8.30 34.60
N ILE A 193 -7.50 -8.34 33.80
CA ILE A 193 -6.15 -8.30 34.37
C ILE A 193 -5.89 -6.95 35.05
N CYS A 194 -6.25 -5.82 34.43
CA CYS A 194 -6.09 -4.51 35.04
C CYS A 194 -6.84 -4.40 36.39
N ASN A 195 -8.08 -4.89 36.45
CA ASN A 195 -8.87 -4.91 37.66
C ASN A 195 -8.23 -5.80 38.74
N LYS A 196 -7.72 -6.98 38.37
CA LYS A 196 -7.06 -7.92 39.26
C LYS A 196 -5.77 -7.35 39.87
N GLU A 197 -4.95 -6.71 39.04
CA GLU A 197 -3.67 -6.12 39.45
C GLU A 197 -3.84 -4.70 40.06
N GLY A 198 -5.03 -4.10 39.93
CA GLY A 198 -5.32 -2.77 40.44
C GLY A 198 -4.69 -1.64 39.60
N PHE A 199 -4.47 -1.84 38.30
CA PHE A 199 -3.90 -0.84 37.45
C PHE A 199 -4.89 0.29 37.17
N THR A 200 -4.43 1.53 37.33
CA THR A 200 -5.14 2.74 36.92
C THR A 200 -4.55 3.34 35.63
N SER A 201 -3.38 2.85 35.20
CA SER A 201 -2.74 3.14 33.91
C SER A 201 -2.19 1.85 33.30
N LEU A 202 -2.14 1.82 31.94
CA LEU A 202 -1.63 0.71 31.16
C LEU A 202 -0.82 1.23 30.00
N ASN A 203 0.40 0.72 29.81
CA ASN A 203 1.17 0.94 28.61
C ASN A 203 0.70 -0.06 27.53
N VAL A 204 0.43 0.41 26.32
CA VAL A 204 0.03 -0.42 25.17
C VAL A 204 1.00 -0.17 24.04
N TYR A 205 1.76 -1.19 23.67
CA TYR A 205 2.75 -1.12 22.60
C TYR A 205 2.30 -1.93 21.40
N ASP A 206 2.07 -1.26 20.28
CA ASP A 206 1.87 -1.88 18.97
C ASP A 206 3.24 -2.06 18.29
N LEU A 207 3.64 -3.31 18.14
CA LEU A 207 4.98 -3.69 17.67
C LEU A 207 5.08 -3.82 16.14
N GLY A 208 4.07 -3.35 15.43
CA GLY A 208 4.07 -3.28 13.96
C GLY A 208 3.39 -4.46 13.27
N ASP A 209 3.42 -4.42 11.94
CA ASP A 209 2.69 -5.31 11.04
C ASP A 209 1.18 -5.31 11.31
N GLU A 210 0.64 -4.09 11.45
CA GLU A 210 -0.76 -3.80 11.69
C GLU A 210 -1.64 -4.30 10.53
N ILE A 211 -1.12 -4.25 9.31
CA ILE A 211 -1.80 -4.72 8.09
C ILE A 211 -0.95 -5.74 7.33
N ASP A 212 -1.58 -6.52 6.46
CA ASP A 212 -0.85 -7.36 5.51
C ASP A 212 -0.51 -6.57 4.25
N GLY A 213 0.77 -6.27 4.06
CA GLY A 213 1.29 -5.49 2.94
C GLY A 213 1.62 -6.34 1.71
N LEU A 214 2.04 -5.68 0.63
CA LEU A 214 2.40 -6.33 -0.64
C LEU A 214 3.90 -6.64 -0.72
N LEU A 215 4.38 -7.59 0.06
CA LEU A 215 5.78 -8.04 -0.01
C LEU A 215 6.03 -9.00 -1.17
N ARG A 216 5.04 -9.82 -1.52
CA ARG A 216 5.12 -10.87 -2.56
C ARG A 216 3.81 -10.97 -3.33
N VAL A 217 3.89 -11.40 -4.59
CA VAL A 217 2.70 -11.62 -5.44
C VAL A 217 1.71 -12.60 -4.81
N SER A 218 2.20 -13.61 -4.07
CA SER A 218 1.33 -14.60 -3.39
C SER A 218 0.41 -13.97 -2.33
N GLN A 219 0.76 -12.83 -1.75
CA GLN A 219 -0.08 -12.14 -0.77
C GLN A 219 -1.30 -11.49 -1.41
N LEU A 220 -1.21 -11.06 -2.68
CA LEU A 220 -2.35 -10.51 -3.43
C LEU A 220 -3.58 -11.43 -3.43
N TRP A 221 -3.36 -12.75 -3.43
CA TRP A 221 -4.44 -13.75 -3.45
C TRP A 221 -5.12 -13.93 -2.09
N LYS A 222 -4.49 -13.46 -1.01
CA LYS A 222 -5.00 -13.55 0.36
C LYS A 222 -5.60 -12.26 0.86
N LEU A 223 -5.34 -11.13 0.18
CA LEU A 223 -5.87 -9.84 0.58
C LEU A 223 -7.36 -9.75 0.24
N ARG A 224 -8.16 -9.59 1.28
CA ARG A 224 -9.59 -9.24 1.17
C ARG A 224 -9.78 -7.76 0.88
N TYR A 225 -8.93 -6.91 1.45
CA TYR A 225 -8.90 -5.47 1.22
C TYR A 225 -7.55 -5.04 0.67
N GLY A 226 -7.53 -4.01 -0.19
CA GLY A 226 -6.28 -3.39 -0.62
C GLY A 226 -5.53 -2.77 0.56
N VAL A 227 -4.21 -2.58 0.41
CA VAL A 227 -3.31 -2.09 1.48
C VAL A 227 -3.82 -0.80 2.13
N ILE A 228 -4.21 0.19 1.33
CA ILE A 228 -4.72 1.48 1.85
C ILE A 228 -6.06 1.29 2.57
N GLU A 229 -6.97 0.50 2.01
CA GLU A 229 -8.25 0.21 2.64
C GLU A 229 -8.04 -0.52 3.97
N SER A 230 -7.11 -1.47 4.03
CA SER A 230 -6.73 -2.16 5.26
C SER A 230 -6.21 -1.20 6.32
N ALA A 231 -5.33 -0.25 5.96
CA ALA A 231 -4.82 0.75 6.89
C ALA A 231 -5.93 1.67 7.44
N VAL A 232 -6.83 2.12 6.58
CA VAL A 232 -7.97 2.96 6.99
C VAL A 232 -8.92 2.21 7.91
N ARG A 233 -9.24 0.95 7.59
CA ARG A 233 -10.15 0.10 8.40
C ARG A 233 -9.51 -0.28 9.73
N TYR A 234 -8.23 -0.68 9.72
CA TYR A 234 -7.49 -0.98 10.94
C TYR A 234 -7.41 0.26 11.85
N GLY A 235 -6.97 1.42 11.32
CA GLY A 235 -6.89 2.65 12.08
C GLY A 235 -8.24 3.07 12.69
N ARG A 236 -9.35 2.83 11.97
CA ARG A 236 -10.70 3.03 12.51
C ARG A 236 -11.01 2.08 13.67
N PHE A 237 -10.76 0.80 13.46
CA PHE A 237 -11.06 -0.23 14.45
C PHE A 237 -10.22 -0.04 15.72
N ILE A 238 -8.91 0.13 15.58
CA ILE A 238 -8.01 0.27 16.74
C ILE A 238 -8.31 1.55 17.54
N SER A 239 -8.75 2.64 16.88
CA SER A 239 -9.18 3.85 17.58
C SER A 239 -10.43 3.58 18.43
N ILE A 240 -11.40 2.81 17.93
CA ILE A 240 -12.58 2.39 18.71
C ILE A 240 -12.15 1.51 19.88
N TRP A 241 -11.28 0.55 19.62
CA TRP A 241 -10.79 -0.39 20.65
C TRP A 241 -10.04 0.33 21.78
N LEU A 242 -9.13 1.26 21.44
CA LEU A 242 -8.39 2.07 22.40
C LEU A 242 -9.34 3.00 23.20
N ASN A 243 -10.36 3.56 22.56
CA ASN A 243 -11.37 4.34 23.26
C ASN A 243 -12.15 3.51 24.26
N GLU A 244 -12.55 2.29 23.90
CA GLU A 244 -13.25 1.39 24.83
C GLU A 244 -12.33 0.98 26.00
N LEU A 245 -11.08 0.64 25.73
CA LEU A 245 -10.10 0.32 26.80
C LEU A 245 -9.91 1.51 27.74
N SER A 246 -9.87 2.73 27.22
CA SER A 246 -9.69 3.96 28.00
C SER A 246 -10.86 4.32 28.92
N LYS A 247 -12.00 3.64 28.78
CA LYS A 247 -13.11 3.75 29.76
C LYS A 247 -12.80 3.06 31.08
N HIS A 248 -11.83 2.12 31.08
CA HIS A 248 -11.49 1.26 32.21
C HIS A 248 -10.14 1.62 32.85
N VAL A 249 -9.18 2.12 32.06
CA VAL A 249 -7.81 2.41 32.49
C VAL A 249 -7.24 3.58 31.68
N TYR A 250 -6.35 4.37 32.26
CA TYR A 250 -5.61 5.38 31.50
C TYR A 250 -4.62 4.69 30.55
N VAL A 251 -4.72 4.95 29.26
CA VAL A 251 -3.95 4.27 28.23
C VAL A 251 -2.81 5.15 27.73
N LYS A 252 -1.58 4.68 27.86
CA LYS A 252 -0.39 5.24 27.21
C LYS A 252 -0.06 4.35 26.00
N TYR A 253 -0.30 4.85 24.79
CA TYR A 253 -0.14 4.08 23.56
C TYR A 253 1.09 4.51 22.80
N GLN A 254 1.88 3.57 22.35
CA GLN A 254 3.00 3.75 21.43
C GLN A 254 2.93 2.70 20.32
N MET A 255 3.42 3.06 19.13
CA MET A 255 3.49 2.12 18.00
C MET A 255 4.82 2.21 17.27
N VAL A 256 5.27 1.06 16.76
CA VAL A 256 6.42 0.97 15.86
C VAL A 256 6.00 1.42 14.47
N LYS A 257 6.68 2.41 13.90
CA LYS A 257 6.35 2.95 12.58
C LYS A 257 7.01 2.21 11.41
N ASP A 258 8.10 1.49 11.65
CA ASP A 258 8.90 0.88 10.58
C ASP A 258 8.82 -0.65 10.65
N SER A 259 7.66 -1.21 10.31
CA SER A 259 7.48 -2.64 10.11
C SER A 259 7.46 -3.01 8.63
N ASN A 260 7.81 -4.26 8.32
CA ASN A 260 8.03 -4.65 6.94
C ASN A 260 6.74 -4.73 6.10
N HIS A 261 5.59 -5.04 6.69
CA HIS A 261 4.32 -5.10 5.98
C HIS A 261 3.66 -3.72 5.80
N CYS A 262 4.01 -2.74 6.61
CA CYS A 262 3.44 -1.40 6.51
C CYS A 262 4.18 -0.47 5.53
N GLN A 263 5.36 -0.85 5.04
CA GLN A 263 6.04 -0.12 3.98
C GLN A 263 5.34 -0.33 2.64
N LEU A 264 4.99 0.76 1.95
CA LEU A 264 4.50 0.70 0.58
C LEU A 264 5.63 0.30 -0.36
N ARG A 265 5.50 -0.88 -0.98
CA ARG A 265 6.45 -1.39 -1.96
C ARG A 265 5.76 -1.63 -3.28
N LEU A 266 6.39 -1.19 -4.36
CA LEU A 266 6.05 -1.68 -5.68
C LEU A 266 6.56 -3.13 -5.80
N LEU A 267 5.75 -4.01 -6.37
CA LEU A 267 6.10 -5.43 -6.55
C LEU A 267 7.48 -5.57 -7.21
N GLY A 268 8.36 -6.32 -6.58
CA GLY A 268 9.73 -6.56 -7.07
C GLY A 268 10.78 -5.55 -6.61
N GLN A 269 10.40 -4.51 -5.87
CA GLN A 269 11.38 -3.57 -5.30
C GLN A 269 11.91 -4.06 -3.94
N PRO A 270 13.18 -3.81 -3.63
CA PRO A 270 13.76 -4.16 -2.34
C PRO A 270 13.16 -3.32 -1.20
N LYS A 271 13.32 -3.80 0.04
CA LYS A 271 12.99 -3.06 1.26
C LYS A 271 13.70 -1.70 1.27
N ASN A 272 13.05 -0.69 1.83
CA ASN A 272 13.55 0.68 1.97
C ASN A 272 13.75 1.47 0.67
N THR A 273 13.22 1.00 -0.47
CA THR A 273 13.24 1.79 -1.72
C THR A 273 12.44 3.09 -1.55
N PHE A 274 11.33 3.03 -0.82
CA PHE A 274 10.49 4.18 -0.48
C PHE A 274 10.29 4.22 1.03
N LYS A 275 11.35 4.51 1.77
CA LYS A 275 11.37 4.39 3.24
C LYS A 275 10.33 5.28 3.92
N ASP A 276 10.05 6.45 3.34
CA ASP A 276 9.12 7.42 3.91
C ASP A 276 7.64 7.11 3.57
N GLU A 277 7.41 6.20 2.61
CA GLU A 277 6.07 5.75 2.21
C GLU A 277 5.62 4.57 3.09
N ASN A 278 5.07 4.89 4.25
CA ASN A 278 4.64 3.89 5.24
C ASN A 278 3.21 4.16 5.70
N VAL A 279 2.34 3.15 5.59
CA VAL A 279 0.93 3.25 5.96
C VAL A 279 0.69 3.35 7.47
N SER A 280 1.68 3.02 8.32
CA SER A 280 1.61 3.26 9.76
C SER A 280 1.40 4.76 10.08
N SER A 281 1.84 5.66 9.20
CA SER A 281 1.56 7.10 9.33
C SER A 281 0.06 7.41 9.20
N ILE A 282 -0.65 6.76 8.29
CA ILE A 282 -2.10 6.89 8.13
C ILE A 282 -2.82 6.37 9.38
N ILE A 283 -2.35 5.25 9.92
CA ILE A 283 -2.91 4.62 11.12
C ILE A 283 -2.71 5.54 12.34
N SER A 284 -1.47 6.03 12.54
CA SER A 284 -1.14 6.91 13.67
C SER A 284 -1.92 8.23 13.63
N ASP A 285 -1.99 8.88 12.47
CA ASP A 285 -2.79 10.10 12.28
C ASP A 285 -4.25 9.87 12.66
N LYS A 286 -4.80 8.74 12.21
CA LYS A 286 -6.20 8.41 12.49
C LYS A 286 -6.48 8.18 13.97
N ILE A 287 -5.55 7.53 14.69
CA ILE A 287 -5.66 7.33 16.12
C ILE A 287 -5.60 8.68 16.84
N MET A 288 -4.64 9.53 16.48
CA MET A 288 -4.48 10.86 17.10
C MET A 288 -5.72 11.73 16.89
N ASP A 289 -6.20 11.84 15.66
CA ASP A 289 -7.39 12.64 15.35
C ASP A 289 -8.63 12.16 16.12
N LYS A 290 -8.83 10.86 16.21
CA LYS A 290 -10.03 10.30 16.85
C LYS A 290 -10.00 10.34 18.35
N LEU A 291 -8.83 10.29 18.96
CA LEU A 291 -8.65 10.26 20.40
C LEU A 291 -8.08 11.56 20.98
N GLU A 292 -7.97 12.63 20.16
CA GLU A 292 -7.47 13.94 20.57
C GLU A 292 -8.15 14.46 21.84
N ASN A 293 -9.45 14.29 21.95
CA ASN A 293 -10.25 14.79 23.06
C ASN A 293 -10.52 13.76 24.17
N ASN A 294 -9.87 12.58 24.09
CA ASN A 294 -10.04 11.55 25.12
C ASN A 294 -9.12 11.81 26.33
N PRO A 295 -9.68 12.14 27.51
CA PRO A 295 -8.88 12.50 28.69
C PRO A 295 -8.10 11.34 29.32
N ASN A 296 -8.38 10.10 28.90
CA ASN A 296 -7.77 8.86 29.40
C ASN A 296 -6.83 8.21 28.40
N PHE A 297 -6.46 8.93 27.34
CA PHE A 297 -5.61 8.40 26.29
C PHE A 297 -4.46 9.35 26.00
N GLU A 298 -3.27 8.82 25.88
CA GLU A 298 -2.06 9.52 25.51
C GLU A 298 -1.35 8.74 24.40
N PHE A 299 -1.10 9.42 23.25
CA PHE A 299 -0.30 8.87 22.17
C PHE A 299 1.12 9.39 22.25
N ILE A 300 2.07 8.51 22.56
CA ILE A 300 3.49 8.84 22.69
C ILE A 300 4.20 8.43 21.41
N GLN A 301 4.85 9.37 20.75
CA GLN A 301 5.63 9.14 19.52
C GLN A 301 7.12 9.32 19.76
N ASN A 302 7.91 8.33 19.33
CA ASN A 302 9.35 8.44 19.31
C ASN A 302 9.85 8.82 17.89
N PRO A 303 10.76 9.81 17.76
CA PRO A 303 11.33 10.21 16.45
C PRO A 303 12.04 9.09 15.70
N THR A 304 12.50 8.05 16.40
CA THR A 304 13.18 6.90 15.78
C THR A 304 12.23 5.92 15.08
N GLY A 305 10.91 6.06 15.32
CA GLY A 305 9.92 5.08 14.86
C GLY A 305 9.87 3.80 15.69
N LEU A 306 10.66 3.73 16.76
CA LEU A 306 10.61 2.65 17.76
C LEU A 306 9.67 3.04 18.90
N VAL A 307 9.25 2.07 19.69
CA VAL A 307 8.65 2.28 21.01
C VAL A 307 9.79 2.48 22.02
N PHE A 308 9.71 3.49 22.86
CA PHE A 308 10.69 3.67 23.92
C PHE A 308 10.06 4.37 25.14
N ASP A 309 10.22 3.76 26.28
CA ASP A 309 9.87 4.32 27.55
C ASP A 309 11.12 4.27 28.47
N ASP A 310 11.52 5.42 28.97
CA ASP A 310 12.74 5.55 29.75
C ASP A 310 12.55 5.23 31.24
N ASN A 311 11.29 5.17 31.70
CA ASN A 311 11.00 4.93 33.11
C ASN A 311 9.63 4.32 33.36
N ILE A 312 9.52 3.02 33.23
CA ILE A 312 8.37 2.26 33.75
C ILE A 312 8.78 1.68 35.11
N VAL A 313 8.31 2.28 36.19
CA VAL A 313 8.65 1.93 37.61
C VAL A 313 10.15 1.69 37.82
N GLY A 314 10.99 2.53 37.21
CA GLY A 314 12.45 2.47 37.37
C GLY A 314 13.18 1.72 36.27
N TYR A 315 12.51 1.14 35.30
CA TYR A 315 13.07 0.37 34.19
C TYR A 315 12.80 1.03 32.83
N SER A 316 13.76 0.89 31.93
CA SER A 316 13.62 1.31 30.54
C SER A 316 13.14 0.14 29.66
N VAL A 317 12.19 0.42 28.75
CA VAL A 317 11.64 -0.56 27.80
C VAL A 317 11.79 -0.05 26.38
N LEU A 318 12.40 -0.86 25.51
CA LEU A 318 12.50 -0.60 24.08
C LEU A 318 11.66 -1.62 23.31
N GLY A 319 10.78 -1.11 22.44
CA GLY A 319 10.01 -1.94 21.50
C GLY A 319 10.44 -1.71 20.05
N ALA A 320 10.60 -2.80 19.33
CA ALA A 320 10.88 -2.82 17.89
C ALA A 320 10.03 -3.87 17.21
N HIS A 321 9.85 -3.79 15.89
CA HIS A 321 9.10 -4.85 15.18
C HIS A 321 9.75 -6.24 15.33
N GLY A 322 11.07 -6.31 15.40
CA GLY A 322 11.75 -7.60 15.67
C GLY A 322 12.30 -8.29 14.43
N GLU A 323 12.45 -7.60 13.31
CA GLU A 323 13.09 -8.12 12.08
C GLU A 323 14.58 -8.50 12.26
N CYS A 324 15.15 -8.28 13.42
CA CYS A 324 16.50 -8.66 13.74
C CYS A 324 16.65 -10.19 13.93
N LYS A 325 17.84 -10.69 13.69
CA LYS A 325 18.16 -12.11 13.76
C LYS A 325 17.97 -12.68 15.17
N ASN A 326 18.32 -11.89 16.17
CA ASN A 326 18.26 -12.25 17.59
C ASN A 326 18.03 -10.98 18.44
N LEU A 327 16.93 -10.95 19.19
CA LEU A 327 16.58 -9.84 20.08
C LEU A 327 17.57 -9.68 21.24
N GLU A 328 18.14 -10.78 21.75
CA GLU A 328 19.14 -10.75 22.82
C GLU A 328 20.45 -10.03 22.41
N GLN A 329 20.80 -10.11 21.15
CA GLN A 329 21.92 -9.34 20.60
C GLN A 329 21.49 -7.90 20.31
N ALA A 330 20.28 -7.70 19.80
CA ALA A 330 19.77 -6.40 19.42
C ALA A 330 19.70 -5.45 20.62
N ILE A 331 19.29 -5.89 21.79
CA ILE A 331 19.23 -5.05 23.00
C ILE A 331 20.62 -4.46 23.33
N LYS A 332 21.69 -5.27 23.20
CA LYS A 332 23.07 -4.84 23.47
C LYS A 332 23.60 -3.85 22.44
N GLU A 333 23.25 -4.08 21.17
CA GLU A 333 23.67 -3.22 20.06
C GLU A 333 22.91 -1.88 20.08
N LEU A 334 21.61 -1.90 20.36
CA LEU A 334 20.78 -0.70 20.45
C LEU A 334 21.14 0.15 21.67
N SER A 335 21.42 -0.47 22.83
CA SER A 335 21.93 0.23 24.01
C SER A 335 23.21 1.01 23.70
N LYS A 336 24.14 0.42 22.92
CA LYS A 336 25.37 1.10 22.49
C LYS A 336 25.08 2.19 21.46
N THR A 337 24.19 1.94 20.51
CA THR A 337 23.82 2.87 19.44
C THR A 337 23.20 4.12 20.02
N TYR A 338 22.21 3.96 20.88
CA TYR A 338 21.50 5.06 21.52
C TYR A 338 22.19 5.63 22.77
N ARG A 339 23.27 4.98 23.22
CA ARG A 339 24.02 5.35 24.42
C ARG A 339 23.15 5.47 25.67
N THR A 340 22.21 4.56 25.79
CA THR A 340 21.29 4.49 26.91
C THR A 340 21.21 3.05 27.42
N GLN A 341 20.93 2.89 28.72
CA GLN A 341 20.60 1.59 29.26
C GLN A 341 19.22 1.18 28.73
N ILE A 342 19.09 -0.07 28.34
CA ILE A 342 17.83 -0.70 27.98
C ILE A 342 17.70 -1.94 28.85
N ASP A 343 16.71 -1.94 29.75
CA ASP A 343 16.52 -3.05 30.70
C ASP A 343 15.65 -4.14 30.08
N PHE A 344 14.61 -3.75 29.34
CA PHE A 344 13.71 -4.67 28.66
C PHE A 344 13.63 -4.35 27.17
N MET A 345 13.65 -5.40 26.34
CA MET A 345 13.38 -5.27 24.92
C MET A 345 12.22 -6.14 24.51
N VAL A 346 11.26 -5.56 23.79
CA VAL A 346 10.08 -6.27 23.30
C VAL A 346 10.03 -6.25 21.76
N GLY A 347 9.53 -7.32 21.14
CA GLY A 347 9.46 -7.45 19.66
C GLY A 347 8.38 -8.40 19.20
N GLY A 348 7.86 -8.17 17.99
CA GLY A 348 6.95 -9.03 17.24
C GLY A 348 7.65 -9.84 16.13
N HIS A 349 7.09 -9.85 14.93
CA HIS A 349 7.62 -10.40 13.66
C HIS A 349 7.79 -11.93 13.59
N LYS A 350 8.17 -12.57 14.67
CA LYS A 350 8.45 -14.03 14.67
C LYS A 350 7.21 -14.88 14.92
N HIS A 351 6.06 -14.27 15.15
CA HIS A 351 4.78 -14.91 15.46
C HIS A 351 4.88 -15.97 16.57
N HIS A 352 5.87 -15.84 17.44
CA HIS A 352 6.16 -16.83 18.48
C HIS A 352 6.54 -16.16 19.78
N GLN A 353 5.77 -16.49 20.82
CA GLN A 353 6.05 -16.00 22.15
C GLN A 353 7.34 -16.62 22.71
N ASN A 354 8.20 -15.78 23.23
CA ASN A 354 9.35 -16.20 24.03
C ASN A 354 9.74 -15.11 25.03
N SER A 355 10.27 -15.51 26.16
CA SER A 355 10.82 -14.61 27.15
C SER A 355 12.17 -15.16 27.57
N THR A 356 13.22 -14.34 27.46
CA THR A 356 14.60 -14.76 27.77
C THR A 356 15.25 -13.75 28.68
N ASN A 357 15.79 -14.19 29.80
CA ASN A 357 16.58 -13.34 30.67
C ASN A 357 17.96 -13.08 30.04
N VAL A 358 18.37 -11.84 29.98
CA VAL A 358 19.64 -11.40 29.36
C VAL A 358 20.59 -10.70 30.36
N GLY A 359 20.11 -10.44 31.56
CA GLY A 359 20.86 -9.81 32.65
C GLY A 359 20.08 -9.83 33.94
N ILE A 360 20.63 -9.20 34.99
CA ILE A 360 19.92 -9.00 36.23
C ILE A 360 18.77 -8.03 35.99
N GLU A 361 17.54 -8.43 36.26
CA GLU A 361 16.32 -7.64 36.04
C GLU A 361 16.21 -7.12 34.56
N SER A 362 16.68 -7.92 33.61
CA SER A 362 16.74 -7.55 32.20
C SER A 362 16.28 -8.73 31.34
N ASP A 363 15.19 -8.54 30.60
CA ASP A 363 14.61 -9.57 29.75
C ASP A 363 14.38 -9.07 28.32
N VAL A 364 14.36 -10.03 27.42
CA VAL A 364 13.87 -9.87 26.06
C VAL A 364 12.57 -10.65 25.90
N ILE A 365 11.51 -10.00 25.43
CA ILE A 365 10.18 -10.57 25.28
C ILE A 365 9.77 -10.53 23.81
N GLY A 366 9.59 -11.70 23.22
CA GLY A 366 8.95 -11.84 21.91
C GLY A 366 7.44 -11.99 22.09
N ALA A 367 6.66 -11.10 21.50
CA ALA A 367 5.21 -11.18 21.53
C ALA A 367 4.68 -12.27 20.60
N PRO A 368 3.60 -12.98 20.97
CA PRO A 368 2.85 -13.80 20.01
C PRO A 368 2.13 -12.90 19.01
N SER A 369 1.74 -13.45 17.87
CA SER A 369 0.97 -12.71 16.88
C SER A 369 -0.54 -12.78 17.11
N ILE A 370 -1.25 -11.70 16.80
CA ILE A 370 -2.73 -11.68 16.84
C ILE A 370 -3.28 -12.54 15.70
N ILE A 371 -2.60 -12.60 14.57
CA ILE A 371 -2.99 -13.45 13.43
C ILE A 371 -2.89 -14.95 13.76
N GLY A 372 -1.96 -15.36 14.64
CA GLY A 372 -1.70 -16.76 14.97
C GLY A 372 -0.89 -17.49 13.90
N ILE A 373 -1.15 -18.80 13.74
CA ILE A 373 -0.44 -19.65 12.77
C ILE A 373 -0.81 -19.20 11.36
N ASP A 374 0.20 -18.88 10.56
CA ASP A 374 0.10 -18.59 9.13
C ASP A 374 1.13 -19.40 8.33
N ASP A 375 1.14 -19.29 7.00
CA ASP A 375 2.09 -20.00 6.14
C ASP A 375 3.54 -19.60 6.43
N TYR A 376 3.78 -18.37 6.87
CA TYR A 376 5.12 -17.90 7.19
C TYR A 376 5.65 -18.57 8.46
N SER A 377 4.89 -18.54 9.55
CA SER A 377 5.26 -19.19 10.79
C SER A 377 5.41 -20.71 10.65
N LEU A 378 4.56 -21.35 9.84
CA LEU A 378 4.70 -22.76 9.46
C LEU A 378 6.03 -23.04 8.74
N SER A 379 6.41 -22.19 7.78
CA SER A 379 7.66 -22.32 7.05
C SER A 379 8.91 -22.20 7.94
N LEU A 380 8.80 -21.49 9.05
CA LEU A 380 9.85 -21.32 10.06
C LEU A 380 9.83 -22.41 11.16
N ASN A 381 8.82 -23.29 11.17
CA ASN A 381 8.54 -24.21 12.28
C ASN A 381 8.41 -23.50 13.64
N LYS A 382 7.86 -22.27 13.63
CA LYS A 382 7.63 -21.40 14.79
C LYS A 382 6.16 -21.04 14.85
N THR A 383 5.37 -21.95 15.36
CA THR A 383 3.92 -21.77 15.46
C THR A 383 3.51 -21.49 16.90
N SER A 384 2.58 -20.57 17.08
CA SER A 384 1.91 -20.31 18.34
C SER A 384 0.42 -20.11 18.17
N ASP A 385 -0.35 -20.28 19.24
CA ASP A 385 -1.74 -19.83 19.26
C ASP A 385 -1.79 -18.30 19.01
N PRO A 386 -2.88 -17.80 18.41
CA PRO A 386 -3.11 -16.35 18.35
C PRO A 386 -3.19 -15.78 19.77
N GLY A 387 -2.52 -14.65 19.98
CA GLY A 387 -2.43 -14.13 21.33
C GLY A 387 -1.81 -12.74 21.44
N ALA A 388 -1.74 -12.29 22.68
CA ALA A 388 -1.04 -11.09 23.11
C ALA A 388 -0.33 -11.37 24.45
N THR A 389 0.63 -10.54 24.79
CA THR A 389 1.33 -10.64 26.07
C THR A 389 1.12 -9.37 26.90
N LEU A 390 0.73 -9.53 28.15
CA LEU A 390 0.78 -8.44 29.12
C LEU A 390 1.79 -8.80 30.20
N PHE A 391 2.82 -7.99 30.37
CA PHE A 391 3.80 -8.17 31.44
C PHE A 391 3.72 -7.05 32.47
N VAL A 392 4.14 -7.36 33.70
CA VAL A 392 4.09 -6.46 34.85
C VAL A 392 5.50 -6.22 35.32
N LEU A 393 5.89 -4.95 35.41
CA LEU A 393 7.12 -4.51 36.07
C LEU A 393 6.80 -4.02 37.48
N GLU A 394 7.69 -4.31 38.43
CA GLU A 394 7.64 -3.83 39.81
C GLU A 394 8.96 -3.16 40.19
N ASN A 395 8.86 -1.99 40.80
CA ASN A 395 10.02 -1.20 41.23
C ASN A 395 10.98 -2.02 42.10
N GLY A 396 12.25 -2.11 41.67
CA GLY A 396 13.29 -2.86 42.37
C GLY A 396 13.16 -4.40 42.31
N ALA A 397 12.22 -4.93 41.49
CA ALA A 397 12.05 -6.36 41.31
C ALA A 397 12.04 -6.81 39.84
N GLY A 398 12.01 -5.84 38.88
CA GLY A 398 11.96 -6.15 37.47
C GLY A 398 10.61 -6.71 36.99
N LYS A 399 10.63 -7.65 36.07
CA LYS A 399 9.42 -8.33 35.59
C LYS A 399 8.96 -9.37 36.60
N VAL A 400 7.81 -9.13 37.24
CA VAL A 400 7.23 -10.01 38.29
C VAL A 400 6.12 -10.90 37.75
N MET A 401 5.48 -10.55 36.62
CA MET A 401 4.39 -11.33 36.04
C MET A 401 4.40 -11.22 34.53
N GLU A 402 3.92 -12.29 33.87
CA GLU A 402 3.67 -12.33 32.43
C GLU A 402 2.38 -13.09 32.15
N TYR A 403 1.40 -12.42 31.58
CA TYR A 403 0.12 -12.97 31.18
C TYR A 403 0.14 -13.32 29.70
N ASN A 404 -0.03 -14.59 29.36
CA ASN A 404 -0.17 -15.11 28.03
C ASN A 404 -1.65 -15.14 27.68
N ILE A 405 -2.12 -14.12 26.97
CA ILE A 405 -3.51 -13.96 26.58
C ILE A 405 -3.74 -14.72 25.29
N LYS A 406 -4.57 -15.76 25.32
CA LYS A 406 -4.92 -16.56 24.12
C LYS A 406 -6.20 -16.04 23.49
N LEU A 407 -6.17 -15.88 22.17
CA LEU A 407 -7.24 -15.29 21.36
C LEU A 407 -7.87 -16.35 20.42
N LYS A 408 -8.42 -17.39 21.03
CA LYS A 408 -9.10 -18.47 20.29
C LYS A 408 -10.54 -18.13 19.97
#